data_36adbe6a3a5b09d3b405b9a7e6d7f44a
#
_entry.id   36adbe6a3a5b09d3b405b9a7e6d7f44a
#
_cell.length_a   1.000
_cell.length_b   1.000
_cell.length_c   1.000
_cell.angle_alpha   90.00
_cell.angle_beta   90.00
_cell.angle_gamma   90.00
#
_symmetry.space_group_name_H-M   'P 1'
#
loop_
_entity.id
_entity.type
_entity.pdbx_description
1 polymer ?
#
loop_
_entity_poly.entity_id
_entity_poly.type
_entity_poly.pdbx_seq_one_letter_code
_entity_poly.pdbx_strand_id
1 'polypeptide(L)'
;MSRLQSSGTISMNDIRNQFGASGTPDMAEYYRGGVNATRVHSYGSGHNTTVPTSGTIDMADFYNTHRGWHLVCGQVNFGTNFIRNYGYSNGTIIPAIGSINPTNYRGATIQGMYRVWTTFKNQQNYSQVIYMQGILPRNWFNRYTDGTYTLYTANASWNRDFNQNRTSWIWGSGYVFGTAPYSNGAVLSPETPQ
;
A
#
# COMPACT_ATOMS: atom_id res chain seq x y z
N MET A 1 -6.63 6.33 5.84
CA MET A 1 -6.12 7.68 6.12
C MET A 1 -6.41 8.52 4.89
N SER A 2 -6.99 9.69 5.06
CA SER A 2 -7.13 10.66 3.97
C SER A 2 -5.77 11.32 3.75
N ARG A 3 -5.49 11.74 2.52
CA ARG A 3 -4.30 12.57 2.25
C ARG A 3 -4.37 13.90 3.00
N LEU A 4 -3.24 14.53 3.21
CA LEU A 4 -3.21 15.93 3.60
C LEU A 4 -3.78 16.80 2.47
N GLN A 5 -4.39 17.91 2.84
CA GLN A 5 -5.05 18.81 1.89
C GLN A 5 -4.08 19.34 0.81
N SER A 6 -4.63 19.75 -0.32
CA SER A 6 -3.85 20.25 -1.47
C SER A 6 -3.50 21.71 -1.38
N SER A 7 -4.14 22.47 -0.48
CA SER A 7 -3.95 23.90 -0.28
C SER A 7 -4.60 24.33 1.05
N GLY A 8 -4.33 25.54 1.49
CA GLY A 8 -4.85 26.10 2.73
C GLY A 8 -3.91 25.83 3.92
N THR A 9 -4.44 25.81 5.14
CA THR A 9 -3.61 25.67 6.35
C THR A 9 -3.42 24.19 6.71
N ILE A 10 -2.18 23.73 6.78
CA ILE A 10 -1.80 22.45 7.38
C ILE A 10 -1.24 22.71 8.77
N SER A 11 -1.66 21.98 9.77
CA SER A 11 -1.12 22.01 11.12
C SER A 11 -0.17 20.84 11.38
N MET A 12 0.68 20.97 12.41
CA MET A 12 1.49 19.87 12.90
C MET A 12 0.65 18.64 13.31
N ASN A 13 -0.58 18.87 13.81
CA ASN A 13 -1.48 17.80 14.14
C ASN A 13 -1.96 17.03 12.91
N ASP A 14 -2.17 17.70 11.79
CA ASP A 14 -2.57 17.04 10.54
C ASP A 14 -1.43 16.16 10.03
N ILE A 15 -0.19 16.65 10.06
CA ILE A 15 1.00 15.89 9.70
C ILE A 15 1.17 14.69 10.63
N ARG A 16 1.07 14.92 11.94
CA ARG A 16 1.14 13.86 12.95
C ARG A 16 0.09 12.77 12.75
N ASN A 17 -1.16 13.15 12.52
CA ASN A 17 -2.26 12.20 12.30
C ASN A 17 -2.07 11.39 11.03
N GLN A 18 -1.43 11.98 10.01
CA GLN A 18 -1.15 11.32 8.75
C GLN A 18 0.05 10.36 8.83
N PHE A 19 1.15 10.80 9.41
CA PHE A 19 2.42 10.06 9.41
C PHE A 19 2.71 9.33 10.71
N GLY A 20 2.07 9.73 11.79
CA GLY A 20 2.30 9.20 13.14
C GLY A 20 3.46 9.90 13.84
N ALA A 21 3.40 9.98 15.15
CA ALA A 21 4.50 10.32 16.04
C ALA A 21 4.11 10.00 17.49
N SER A 22 5.09 9.85 18.37
CA SER A 22 4.91 9.78 19.81
C SER A 22 5.43 11.07 20.45
N GLY A 23 4.75 11.55 21.50
CA GLY A 23 5.15 12.77 22.19
C GLY A 23 4.77 14.07 21.50
N THR A 24 5.51 15.15 21.75
CA THR A 24 5.36 16.44 21.06
C THR A 24 6.19 16.39 19.78
N PRO A 25 5.56 16.41 18.59
CA PRO A 25 6.29 16.23 17.34
C PRO A 25 7.10 17.47 16.99
N ASP A 26 8.34 17.25 16.55
CA ASP A 26 9.18 18.25 15.89
C ASP A 26 9.13 18.04 14.36
N MET A 27 9.18 19.12 13.58
CA MET A 27 9.25 19.04 12.13
C MET A 27 10.45 18.23 11.64
N ALA A 28 11.57 18.28 12.36
CA ALA A 28 12.76 17.50 12.05
C ALA A 28 12.54 15.98 12.07
N GLU A 29 11.49 15.49 12.73
CA GLU A 29 11.14 14.06 12.73
C GLU A 29 10.45 13.59 11.44
N TYR A 30 10.06 14.52 10.57
CA TYR A 30 9.26 14.24 9.37
C TYR A 30 10.05 14.36 8.07
N TYR A 31 11.37 14.47 8.12
CA TYR A 31 12.17 14.32 6.90
C TYR A 31 11.83 13.03 6.17
N ARG A 32 11.69 13.11 4.86
CA ARG A 32 11.40 11.95 4.01
C ARG A 32 12.51 10.90 4.14
N GLY A 33 12.13 9.70 4.53
CA GLY A 33 13.06 8.61 4.85
C GLY A 33 13.40 8.50 6.35
N GLY A 34 12.98 9.47 7.17
CA GLY A 34 13.15 9.46 8.63
C GLY A 34 12.12 8.58 9.35
N VAL A 35 12.16 8.61 10.69
CA VAL A 35 11.40 7.71 11.57
C VAL A 35 9.89 7.79 11.33
N ASN A 36 9.33 9.00 11.25
CA ASN A 36 7.89 9.21 11.12
C ASN A 36 7.45 9.27 9.64
N ALA A 37 8.27 9.81 8.76
CA ALA A 37 7.98 9.96 7.34
C ALA A 37 8.84 9.00 6.47
N THR A 38 8.97 7.76 6.90
CA THR A 38 9.77 6.72 6.22
C THR A 38 9.42 6.61 4.74
N ARG A 39 8.14 6.76 4.43
CA ARG A 39 7.63 6.78 3.06
C ARG A 39 6.55 7.85 2.93
N VAL A 40 6.76 8.75 2.00
CA VAL A 40 5.84 9.83 1.66
C VAL A 40 5.40 9.67 0.21
N HIS A 41 4.12 9.78 -0.03
CA HIS A 41 3.52 9.72 -1.35
C HIS A 41 2.78 11.00 -1.65
N SER A 42 2.83 11.44 -2.90
CA SER A 42 1.97 12.46 -3.45
C SER A 42 0.74 11.83 -4.09
N TYR A 43 -0.44 12.39 -3.84
CA TYR A 43 -1.67 11.91 -4.44
C TYR A 43 -1.61 12.03 -5.96
N GLY A 44 -1.86 10.92 -6.65
CA GLY A 44 -1.86 10.85 -8.12
C GLY A 44 -0.51 10.61 -8.77
N SER A 45 0.61 10.89 -8.10
CA SER A 45 1.96 10.75 -8.67
C SER A 45 2.85 9.71 -7.99
N GLY A 46 2.36 9.08 -6.91
CA GLY A 46 3.09 8.04 -6.21
C GLY A 46 4.19 8.59 -5.31
N HIS A 47 5.44 8.35 -5.64
CA HIS A 47 6.56 8.75 -4.78
C HIS A 47 6.67 10.26 -4.65
N ASN A 48 6.65 10.77 -3.41
CA ASN A 48 6.78 12.19 -3.12
C ASN A 48 8.25 12.62 -3.12
N THR A 49 8.53 13.76 -3.72
CA THR A 49 9.85 14.38 -3.75
C THR A 49 9.87 15.77 -3.14
N THR A 50 8.72 16.34 -2.75
CA THR A 50 8.62 17.69 -2.18
C THR A 50 9.05 17.72 -0.72
N VAL A 51 8.68 16.68 0.09
CA VAL A 51 9.19 16.58 1.46
C VAL A 51 10.69 16.31 1.42
N PRO A 52 11.53 17.21 1.96
CA PRO A 52 12.98 17.06 1.87
C PRO A 52 13.50 15.90 2.72
N THR A 53 14.71 15.43 2.43
CA THR A 53 15.44 14.43 3.23
C THR A 53 16.35 15.05 4.28
N SER A 54 16.61 16.34 4.18
CA SER A 54 17.42 17.16 5.11
C SER A 54 17.28 18.63 4.76
N GLY A 55 17.79 19.50 5.60
CA GLY A 55 17.78 20.96 5.39
C GLY A 55 16.51 21.63 5.90
N THR A 56 15.99 22.60 5.18
CA THR A 56 14.74 23.27 5.56
C THR A 56 13.55 22.40 5.22
N ILE A 57 12.63 22.26 6.16
CA ILE A 57 11.37 21.56 6.01
C ILE A 57 10.25 22.46 6.52
N ASP A 58 9.18 22.61 5.74
CA ASP A 58 8.01 23.38 6.14
C ASP A 58 6.70 22.63 5.92
N MET A 59 5.59 23.19 6.41
CA MET A 59 4.28 22.52 6.31
C MET A 59 3.78 22.45 4.87
N ALA A 60 4.22 23.35 4.00
CA ALA A 60 3.82 23.36 2.61
C ALA A 60 4.39 22.19 1.82
N ASP A 61 5.50 21.62 2.27
CA ASP A 61 6.09 20.41 1.67
C ASP A 61 5.15 19.21 1.73
N PHE A 62 4.21 19.24 2.68
CA PHE A 62 3.28 18.13 2.92
C PHE A 62 1.94 18.24 2.18
N TYR A 63 1.72 19.25 1.37
CA TYR A 63 0.49 19.32 0.56
C TYR A 63 0.33 18.08 -0.33
N ASN A 64 -0.89 17.57 -0.41
CA ASN A 64 -1.23 16.36 -1.18
C ASN A 64 -0.49 15.09 -0.76
N THR A 65 0.17 15.07 0.39
CA THR A 65 0.94 13.91 0.83
C THR A 65 0.12 12.95 1.68
N HIS A 66 0.55 11.71 1.71
CA HIS A 66 0.04 10.69 2.62
C HIS A 66 1.11 9.62 2.85
N ARG A 67 0.92 8.85 3.91
CA ARG A 67 1.79 7.72 4.22
C ARG A 67 1.51 6.57 3.25
N GLY A 68 2.51 6.19 2.48
CA GLY A 68 2.46 4.99 1.64
C GLY A 68 2.77 3.71 2.40
N TRP A 69 2.52 2.57 1.78
CA TRP A 69 3.00 1.28 2.24
C TRP A 69 4.39 1.00 1.69
N HIS A 70 5.31 0.68 2.56
CA HIS A 70 6.62 0.15 2.15
C HIS A 70 6.54 -1.37 2.15
N LEU A 71 6.64 -1.96 0.97
CA LEU A 71 6.56 -3.39 0.75
C LEU A 71 7.96 -3.95 0.46
N VAL A 72 8.40 -4.90 1.29
CA VAL A 72 9.57 -5.74 1.01
C VAL A 72 9.04 -7.10 0.60
N CYS A 73 9.24 -7.45 -0.66
CA CYS A 73 8.66 -8.66 -1.23
C CYS A 73 9.41 -9.92 -0.79
N GLY A 74 8.65 -10.92 -0.39
CA GLY A 74 9.09 -12.30 -0.27
C GLY A 74 8.44 -13.17 -1.34
N GLN A 75 8.85 -14.42 -1.44
CA GLN A 75 8.31 -15.41 -2.39
C GLN A 75 8.01 -16.72 -1.70
N VAL A 76 6.89 -17.34 -2.06
CA VAL A 76 6.59 -18.72 -1.73
C VAL A 76 6.03 -19.44 -2.97
N ASN A 77 6.45 -20.68 -3.17
CA ASN A 77 6.00 -21.53 -4.26
C ASN A 77 5.16 -22.67 -3.70
N PHE A 78 4.08 -23.02 -4.41
CA PHE A 78 3.24 -24.16 -4.09
C PHE A 78 3.31 -25.21 -5.22
N GLY A 79 3.45 -26.46 -4.82
CA GLY A 79 3.62 -27.57 -5.76
C GLY A 79 4.92 -27.48 -6.57
N THR A 80 4.98 -28.19 -7.70
CA THR A 80 6.15 -28.22 -8.59
C THR A 80 6.25 -26.94 -9.44
N ASN A 81 6.36 -25.76 -8.81
CA ASN A 81 6.50 -24.45 -9.45
C ASN A 81 5.30 -23.93 -10.28
N PHE A 82 4.10 -24.54 -10.14
CA PHE A 82 2.92 -24.10 -10.88
C PHE A 82 2.24 -22.87 -10.30
N ILE A 83 2.41 -22.62 -8.99
CA ILE A 83 1.84 -21.46 -8.31
C ILE A 83 2.95 -20.75 -7.53
N ARG A 84 3.18 -19.51 -7.86
CA ARG A 84 4.14 -18.64 -7.16
C ARG A 84 3.41 -17.44 -6.61
N ASN A 85 3.62 -17.16 -5.32
CA ASN A 85 3.14 -15.94 -4.70
C ASN A 85 4.34 -15.05 -4.37
N TYR A 86 4.23 -13.77 -4.73
CA TYR A 86 5.29 -12.81 -4.58
C TYR A 86 4.74 -11.50 -4.01
N GLY A 87 5.24 -11.08 -2.86
CA GLY A 87 4.77 -9.90 -2.15
C GLY A 87 4.83 -10.05 -0.64
N TYR A 88 3.76 -9.70 0.05
CA TYR A 88 3.61 -9.77 1.49
C TYR A 88 2.45 -10.68 1.90
N SER A 89 2.66 -11.48 2.92
CA SER A 89 1.62 -12.18 3.69
C SER A 89 2.02 -12.25 5.16
N ASN A 90 1.05 -12.03 6.04
CA ASN A 90 1.24 -12.19 7.48
C ASN A 90 1.14 -13.66 7.96
N GLY A 91 0.92 -14.61 7.07
CA GLY A 91 0.76 -16.03 7.38
C GLY A 91 -0.69 -16.50 7.54
N THR A 92 -1.68 -15.62 7.45
CA THR A 92 -3.10 -15.99 7.65
C THR A 92 -3.68 -16.76 6.45
N ILE A 93 -3.24 -16.45 5.23
CA ILE A 93 -3.83 -16.99 3.99
C ILE A 93 -2.87 -17.90 3.27
N ILE A 94 -1.64 -17.48 3.09
CA ILE A 94 -0.50 -18.23 2.60
C ILE A 94 0.61 -18.12 3.63
N PRO A 95 1.65 -18.94 3.63
CA PRO A 95 2.78 -18.79 4.54
C PRO A 95 3.29 -17.36 4.58
N ALA A 96 3.80 -16.93 5.73
CA ALA A 96 4.34 -15.58 5.89
C ALA A 96 5.49 -15.33 4.93
N ILE A 97 5.41 -14.23 4.19
CA ILE A 97 6.44 -13.79 3.23
C ILE A 97 6.55 -12.28 3.25
N GLY A 98 7.75 -11.78 3.01
CA GLY A 98 8.00 -10.36 2.91
C GLY A 98 7.66 -9.58 4.18
N SER A 99 7.56 -8.28 4.05
CA SER A 99 7.09 -7.38 5.12
C SER A 99 6.41 -6.16 4.52
N ILE A 100 5.54 -5.53 5.30
CA ILE A 100 4.86 -4.28 4.94
C ILE A 100 4.83 -3.33 6.12
N ASN A 101 5.01 -2.05 5.86
CA ASN A 101 4.91 -1.00 6.86
C ASN A 101 4.16 0.22 6.27
N PRO A 102 3.06 0.66 6.88
CA PRO A 102 2.37 0.08 8.04
C PRO A 102 1.65 -1.24 7.73
N THR A 103 1.40 -2.05 8.75
CA THR A 103 0.66 -3.32 8.65
C THR A 103 -0.86 -3.15 8.62
N ASN A 104 -1.35 -1.93 8.65
CA ASN A 104 -2.77 -1.61 8.64
C ASN A 104 -3.10 -0.45 7.72
N TYR A 105 -4.37 -0.35 7.34
CA TYR A 105 -4.92 0.77 6.59
C TYR A 105 -6.31 1.12 7.13
N ARG A 106 -6.47 2.35 7.63
CA ARG A 106 -7.72 2.83 8.24
C ARG A 106 -8.27 1.91 9.33
N GLY A 107 -7.39 1.31 10.13
CA GLY A 107 -7.75 0.37 11.19
C GLY A 107 -7.90 -1.09 10.75
N ALA A 108 -7.94 -1.39 9.46
CA ALA A 108 -7.97 -2.77 8.97
C ALA A 108 -6.55 -3.32 8.80
N THR A 109 -6.28 -4.49 9.36
CA THR A 109 -4.98 -5.18 9.21
C THR A 109 -4.84 -5.73 7.80
N ILE A 110 -3.72 -5.47 7.15
CA ILE A 110 -3.36 -6.05 5.86
C ILE A 110 -2.89 -7.48 6.11
N GLN A 111 -3.64 -8.47 5.65
CA GLN A 111 -3.32 -9.89 5.80
C GLN A 111 -2.47 -10.42 4.64
N GLY A 112 -2.64 -9.82 3.47
CA GLY A 112 -1.86 -10.17 2.30
C GLY A 112 -1.92 -9.09 1.23
N MET A 113 -0.81 -8.89 0.56
CA MET A 113 -0.68 -8.03 -0.60
C MET A 113 0.35 -8.67 -1.51
N TYR A 114 -0.11 -9.48 -2.45
CA TYR A 114 0.80 -10.25 -3.27
C TYR A 114 0.24 -10.51 -4.66
N ARG A 115 1.15 -10.84 -5.56
CA ARG A 115 0.87 -11.31 -6.89
C ARG A 115 0.86 -12.84 -6.88
N VAL A 116 -0.18 -13.43 -7.43
CA VAL A 116 -0.26 -14.85 -7.71
C VAL A 116 0.11 -15.08 -9.16
N TRP A 117 1.07 -15.94 -9.38
CA TRP A 117 1.46 -16.41 -10.69
C TRP A 117 1.16 -17.89 -10.81
N THR A 118 0.32 -18.25 -11.78
CA THR A 118 0.01 -19.63 -12.09
C THR A 118 0.46 -19.97 -13.50
N THR A 119 1.13 -21.11 -13.65
CA THR A 119 1.46 -21.68 -14.97
C THR A 119 0.66 -22.95 -15.16
N PHE A 120 -0.22 -22.98 -16.14
CA PHE A 120 -0.99 -24.15 -16.49
C PHE A 120 -0.97 -24.34 -18.02
N LYS A 121 -0.60 -25.53 -18.48
CA LYS A 121 -0.51 -25.85 -19.92
C LYS A 121 0.23 -24.79 -20.75
N ASN A 122 1.39 -24.34 -20.28
CA ASN A 122 2.19 -23.28 -20.87
C ASN A 122 1.52 -21.88 -20.96
N GLN A 123 0.36 -21.71 -20.34
CA GLN A 123 -0.26 -20.41 -20.17
C GLN A 123 0.10 -19.83 -18.81
N GLN A 124 0.54 -18.59 -18.82
CA GLN A 124 0.85 -17.84 -17.62
C GLN A 124 -0.32 -16.93 -17.27
N ASN A 125 -0.88 -17.12 -16.09
CA ASN A 125 -1.92 -16.26 -15.55
C ASN A 125 -1.39 -15.53 -14.32
N TYR A 126 -1.75 -14.26 -14.21
CA TYR A 126 -1.36 -13.40 -13.11
C TYR A 126 -2.61 -12.85 -12.44
N SER A 127 -2.58 -12.76 -11.13
CA SER A 127 -3.58 -12.05 -10.36
C SER A 127 -2.90 -11.21 -9.28
N GLN A 128 -3.42 -10.01 -9.07
CA GLN A 128 -3.02 -9.15 -7.98
C GLN A 128 -4.04 -9.28 -6.88
N VAL A 129 -3.62 -9.47 -5.65
CA VAL A 129 -4.52 -9.70 -4.52
C VAL A 129 -4.17 -8.78 -3.36
N ILE A 130 -5.21 -8.20 -2.75
CA ILE A 130 -5.12 -7.54 -1.45
C ILE A 130 -6.14 -8.19 -0.54
N TYR A 131 -5.70 -8.62 0.64
CA TYR A 131 -6.54 -9.13 1.72
C TYR A 131 -6.41 -8.25 2.95
N MET A 132 -7.55 -7.84 3.50
CA MET A 132 -7.61 -7.08 4.74
C MET A 132 -8.58 -7.74 5.71
N GLN A 133 -8.26 -7.68 6.99
CA GLN A 133 -9.16 -8.08 8.06
C GLN A 133 -10.34 -7.12 8.13
N GLY A 134 -11.54 -7.66 8.35
CA GLY A 134 -12.78 -6.90 8.45
C GLY A 134 -13.68 -7.07 7.23
N ILE A 135 -14.96 -6.83 7.43
CA ILE A 135 -15.98 -6.79 6.37
C ILE A 135 -16.07 -5.36 5.84
N LEU A 136 -15.24 -5.07 4.86
CA LEU A 136 -14.98 -3.74 4.35
C LEU A 136 -15.79 -3.47 3.07
N PRO A 137 -16.23 -2.23 2.80
CA PRO A 137 -16.87 -1.89 1.55
C PRO A 137 -15.89 -1.94 0.37
N ARG A 138 -16.43 -2.12 -0.85
CA ARG A 138 -15.61 -2.20 -2.07
C ARG A 138 -14.70 -0.99 -2.24
N ASN A 139 -15.20 0.19 -1.93
CA ASN A 139 -14.52 1.48 -2.02
C ASN A 139 -13.78 1.87 -0.74
N TRP A 140 -13.32 0.89 0.07
CA TRP A 140 -12.48 1.15 1.24
C TRP A 140 -11.24 1.97 0.90
N PHE A 141 -10.70 1.76 -0.28
CA PHE A 141 -9.83 2.65 -1.04
C PHE A 141 -10.31 2.68 -2.50
N ASN A 142 -9.99 3.71 -3.26
CA ASN A 142 -10.46 3.82 -4.65
C ASN A 142 -9.50 3.18 -5.62
N ARG A 143 -8.25 3.38 -5.39
CA ARG A 143 -7.18 2.90 -6.26
C ARG A 143 -5.93 2.62 -5.45
N TYR A 144 -5.04 1.91 -6.05
CA TYR A 144 -3.79 1.47 -5.51
C TYR A 144 -2.71 1.67 -6.58
N THR A 145 -1.66 2.41 -6.25
CA THR A 145 -0.67 2.85 -7.24
C THR A 145 0.76 2.78 -6.69
N ASP A 146 1.73 2.55 -7.57
CA ASP A 146 3.16 2.72 -7.33
C ASP A 146 3.70 4.03 -7.95
N GLY A 147 2.79 4.86 -8.48
CA GLY A 147 3.12 6.09 -9.20
C GLY A 147 3.26 5.90 -10.71
N THR A 148 3.53 4.68 -11.18
CA THR A 148 3.61 4.34 -12.61
C THR A 148 2.37 3.59 -13.07
N TYR A 149 1.94 2.63 -12.27
CA TYR A 149 0.77 1.80 -12.52
C TYR A 149 -0.31 2.05 -11.49
N THR A 150 -1.56 1.92 -11.89
CA THR A 150 -2.71 2.13 -11.01
C THR A 150 -3.74 1.02 -11.19
N LEU A 151 -4.13 0.42 -10.08
CA LEU A 151 -5.23 -0.55 -9.99
C LEU A 151 -6.43 0.09 -9.29
N TYR A 152 -7.54 0.18 -9.99
CA TYR A 152 -8.79 0.73 -9.44
C TYR A 152 -9.60 -0.38 -8.79
N THR A 153 -10.15 -0.14 -7.61
CA THR A 153 -11.01 -1.12 -6.90
C THR A 153 -12.29 -1.42 -7.67
N ALA A 154 -12.75 -0.47 -8.51
CA ALA A 154 -13.85 -0.69 -9.42
C ALA A 154 -13.62 -1.85 -10.41
N ASN A 155 -12.36 -2.14 -10.74
CA ASN A 155 -11.96 -3.20 -11.66
C ASN A 155 -11.61 -4.52 -10.95
N ALA A 156 -11.64 -4.54 -9.62
CA ALA A 156 -11.37 -5.74 -8.84
C ALA A 156 -12.61 -6.62 -8.69
N SER A 157 -12.42 -7.92 -8.71
CA SER A 157 -13.35 -8.84 -8.06
C SER A 157 -13.25 -8.60 -6.56
N TRP A 158 -14.37 -8.21 -5.94
CA TRP A 158 -14.47 -7.91 -4.53
C TRP A 158 -15.28 -8.97 -3.80
N ASN A 159 -14.72 -9.55 -2.75
CA ASN A 159 -15.35 -10.60 -1.97
C ASN A 159 -15.21 -10.35 -0.47
N ARG A 160 -16.26 -10.70 0.29
CA ARG A 160 -16.33 -10.63 1.75
C ARG A 160 -16.53 -12.04 2.32
N ASP A 161 -15.57 -12.48 3.08
CA ASP A 161 -15.63 -13.75 3.81
C ASP A 161 -16.05 -13.46 5.27
N PHE A 162 -17.32 -13.66 5.56
CA PHE A 162 -17.88 -13.38 6.87
C PHE A 162 -17.39 -14.37 7.94
N ASN A 163 -17.08 -15.62 7.56
CA ASN A 163 -16.59 -16.63 8.49
C ASN A 163 -15.19 -16.33 8.98
N GLN A 164 -14.35 -15.76 8.11
CA GLN A 164 -12.98 -15.39 8.44
C GLN A 164 -12.81 -13.90 8.75
N ASN A 165 -13.90 -13.15 8.78
CA ASN A 165 -13.90 -11.69 8.97
C ASN A 165 -12.87 -11.00 8.09
N ARG A 166 -12.98 -11.20 6.78
CA ARG A 166 -11.98 -10.77 5.80
C ARG A 166 -12.61 -10.24 4.52
N THR A 167 -11.99 -9.24 3.93
CA THR A 167 -12.33 -8.72 2.59
C THR A 167 -11.14 -8.86 1.66
N SER A 168 -11.41 -9.19 0.40
CA SER A 168 -10.40 -9.28 -0.66
C SER A 168 -10.77 -8.46 -1.88
N TRP A 169 -9.73 -7.94 -2.54
CA TRP A 169 -9.77 -7.34 -3.87
C TRP A 169 -8.80 -8.10 -4.76
N ILE A 170 -9.30 -8.58 -5.90
CA ILE A 170 -8.55 -9.44 -6.82
C ILE A 170 -8.65 -8.86 -8.22
N TRP A 171 -7.53 -8.54 -8.81
CA TRP A 171 -7.41 -8.12 -10.20
C TRP A 171 -6.84 -9.25 -11.03
N GLY A 172 -7.48 -9.56 -12.16
CA GLY A 172 -7.04 -10.58 -13.10
C GLY A 172 -5.87 -10.14 -13.98
N SER A 173 -5.46 -10.98 -14.90
CA SER A 173 -4.24 -10.83 -15.71
C SER A 173 -4.16 -9.53 -16.54
N GLY A 174 -5.28 -8.93 -16.93
CA GLY A 174 -5.30 -7.64 -17.63
C GLY A 174 -5.01 -6.42 -16.75
N TYR A 175 -4.93 -6.58 -15.45
CA TYR A 175 -4.76 -5.52 -14.47
C TYR A 175 -3.57 -5.78 -13.55
N VAL A 176 -2.59 -6.48 -14.03
CA VAL A 176 -1.41 -6.79 -13.22
C VAL A 176 -0.40 -5.66 -13.42
N PHE A 177 0.09 -5.11 -12.32
CA PHE A 177 1.34 -4.35 -12.37
C PHE A 177 2.38 -5.20 -13.10
N GLY A 178 3.14 -4.63 -14.01
CA GLY A 178 4.25 -5.31 -14.67
C GLY A 178 5.20 -5.97 -13.66
N THR A 179 6.37 -6.33 -14.05
CA THR A 179 7.36 -6.92 -13.14
C THR A 179 7.80 -5.99 -11.99
N ALA A 180 7.48 -4.69 -12.10
CA ALA A 180 8.05 -3.63 -11.27
C ALA A 180 7.47 -3.44 -9.85
N PRO A 181 6.16 -3.52 -9.56
CA PRO A 181 5.66 -3.08 -8.26
C PRO A 181 5.98 -4.03 -7.10
N TYR A 182 6.42 -5.22 -7.40
CA TYR A 182 6.87 -6.20 -6.41
C TYR A 182 8.38 -6.35 -6.37
N SER A 183 9.12 -5.36 -6.88
CA SER A 183 10.55 -5.28 -6.59
C SER A 183 10.75 -5.05 -5.08
N ASN A 184 11.81 -5.62 -4.53
CA ASN A 184 12.18 -5.43 -3.14
C ASN A 184 12.26 -3.93 -2.82
N GLY A 185 11.54 -3.48 -1.78
CA GLY A 185 11.47 -2.07 -1.42
C GLY A 185 10.45 -1.23 -2.20
N ALA A 186 9.52 -1.85 -2.93
CA ALA A 186 8.44 -1.14 -3.59
C ALA A 186 7.62 -0.31 -2.59
N VAL A 187 7.26 0.89 -3.01
CA VAL A 187 6.41 1.80 -2.24
C VAL A 187 5.08 1.93 -2.94
N LEU A 188 4.01 1.59 -2.24
CA LEU A 188 2.67 1.48 -2.77
C LEU A 188 1.73 2.41 -2.02
N SER A 189 0.77 2.99 -2.70
CA SER A 189 -0.18 3.93 -2.13
C SER A 189 -1.61 3.49 -2.35
N PRO A 190 -2.36 3.20 -1.28
CA PRO A 190 -3.79 3.17 -1.36
C PRO A 190 -4.33 4.60 -1.34
N GLU A 191 -5.16 4.93 -2.28
CA GLU A 191 -5.77 6.25 -2.35
C GLU A 191 -7.28 6.16 -2.13
N THR A 192 -7.77 6.90 -1.15
CA THR A 192 -9.20 7.07 -0.89
C THR A 192 -9.74 8.32 -1.57
N PRO A 193 -11.04 8.35 -1.95
CA PRO A 193 -11.70 9.60 -2.27
C PRO A 193 -11.66 10.53 -1.07
N GLN A 194 -11.63 11.81 -1.33
CA GLN A 194 -11.95 12.83 -0.33
C GLN A 194 -13.44 12.84 -0.10
#